data_bcc1ea9e217afceab2cfe0bda02b6bf9
#
_entry.id   bcc1ea9e217afceab2cfe0bda02b6bf9
#
_cell.length_a   1.000
_cell.length_b   1.000
_cell.length_c   1.000
_cell.angle_alpha   90.00
_cell.angle_beta   90.00
_cell.angle_gamma   90.00
#
_symmetry.space_group_name_H-M   'P 1'
#
loop_
_entity.id
_entity.type
_entity.pdbx_description
1 polymer ?
#
loop_
_entity_poly.entity_id
_entity_poly.type
_entity_poly.pdbx_seq_one_letter_code
_entity_poly.pdbx_strand_id
1 'polypeptide(L)'
;VAKAALQRLQVPSAFETEYFLDGGAQMIGIVLDETCSVLNTPLRQLSELFSTLRALVIGVRRNGELFVPSPSDQLFLGDQVYIFSHIDDIPRTMEIFGKISKKREKIIIIGGGNVGLNVAKELELKADKIRVKVIEKDLRIAELAADALEKTIVLHGDGLDLDLLQEAN
;
A
#
# COMPACT_ATOMS: atom_id res chain seq x y z
N VAL A 1 -11.05 -8.32 -6.97
CA VAL A 1 -10.87 -8.17 -5.52
C VAL A 1 -9.40 -8.46 -5.14
N ALA A 2 -8.81 -9.61 -5.50
CA ALA A 2 -7.42 -9.95 -5.16
C ALA A 2 -6.42 -8.89 -5.65
N LYS A 3 -6.54 -8.43 -6.91
CA LYS A 3 -5.69 -7.37 -7.47
C LYS A 3 -5.75 -6.07 -6.66
N ALA A 4 -6.94 -5.67 -6.20
CA ALA A 4 -7.11 -4.47 -5.37
C ALA A 4 -6.45 -4.61 -3.98
N ALA A 5 -6.51 -5.80 -3.37
CA ALA A 5 -5.83 -6.07 -2.10
C ALA A 5 -4.31 -5.98 -2.25
N LEU A 6 -3.75 -6.56 -3.31
CA LEU A 6 -2.32 -6.49 -3.62
C LEU A 6 -1.84 -5.06 -3.87
N GLN A 7 -2.64 -4.26 -4.58
CA GLN A 7 -2.35 -2.86 -4.85
C GLN A 7 -2.24 -2.05 -3.55
N ARG A 8 -3.13 -2.28 -2.58
CA ARG A 8 -3.06 -1.65 -1.24
C ARG A 8 -1.84 -2.07 -0.43
N LEU A 9 -1.31 -3.28 -0.64
CA LEU A 9 -0.08 -3.73 0.02
C LEU A 9 1.16 -2.99 -0.49
N GLN A 10 1.14 -2.46 -1.72
CA GLN A 10 2.27 -1.70 -2.29
C GLN A 10 2.43 -0.32 -1.67
N VAL A 11 1.32 0.36 -1.32
CA VAL A 11 1.33 1.70 -0.72
C VAL A 11 0.43 1.72 0.54
N PRO A 12 0.85 1.05 1.61
CA PRO A 12 0.01 0.83 2.79
C PRO A 12 -0.35 2.10 3.57
N SER A 13 0.45 3.16 3.40
CA SER A 13 0.20 4.45 4.04
C SER A 13 -0.79 5.33 3.27
N ALA A 14 -1.21 4.91 2.06
CA ALA A 14 -2.21 5.62 1.28
C ALA A 14 -3.63 5.26 1.76
N PHE A 15 -4.48 6.27 1.92
CA PHE A 15 -5.91 6.06 2.16
C PHE A 15 -6.67 5.81 0.86
N GLU A 16 -6.12 6.24 -0.29
CA GLU A 16 -6.71 6.09 -1.61
C GLU A 16 -5.61 5.81 -2.65
N THR A 17 -5.90 4.95 -3.62
CA THR A 17 -4.99 4.64 -4.74
C THR A 17 -5.78 4.30 -5.98
N GLU A 18 -5.47 4.97 -7.11
CA GLU A 18 -6.05 4.69 -8.41
C GLU A 18 -4.96 4.59 -9.49
N TYR A 19 -5.12 3.64 -10.42
CA TYR A 19 -4.15 3.39 -11.49
C TYR A 19 -4.64 3.97 -12.81
N PHE A 20 -3.70 4.53 -13.55
CA PHE A 20 -3.91 5.15 -14.85
C PHE A 20 -2.90 4.62 -15.87
N LEU A 21 -3.16 4.85 -17.16
CA LEU A 21 -2.26 4.49 -18.24
C LEU A 21 -1.85 3.02 -18.22
N ASP A 22 -2.82 2.11 -18.08
CA ASP A 22 -2.60 0.66 -17.98
C ASP A 22 -1.60 0.26 -16.89
N GLY A 23 -1.54 1.06 -15.80
CA GLY A 23 -0.64 0.84 -14.68
C GLY A 23 0.68 1.61 -14.76
N GLY A 24 0.91 2.43 -15.80
CA GLY A 24 2.11 3.26 -15.95
C GLY A 24 2.16 4.47 -15.00
N ALA A 25 1.00 4.89 -14.46
CA ALA A 25 0.89 5.96 -13.49
C ALA A 25 -0.12 5.64 -12.40
N GLN A 26 0.04 6.27 -11.24
CA GLN A 26 -0.82 6.07 -10.08
C GLN A 26 -1.14 7.40 -9.40
N MET A 27 -2.40 7.59 -9.01
CA MET A 27 -2.81 8.60 -8.03
C MET A 27 -2.77 7.99 -6.65
N ILE A 28 -2.22 8.70 -5.69
CA ILE A 28 -2.07 8.28 -4.29
C ILE A 28 -2.62 9.38 -3.39
N GLY A 29 -3.54 9.02 -2.50
CA GLY A 29 -4.01 9.87 -1.42
C GLY A 29 -3.29 9.55 -0.12
N ILE A 30 -2.62 10.51 0.51
CA ILE A 30 -1.90 10.37 1.78
C ILE A 30 -2.30 11.47 2.76
N VAL A 31 -2.23 11.15 4.06
CA VAL A 31 -2.34 12.16 5.12
C VAL A 31 -0.94 12.55 5.55
N LEU A 32 -0.62 13.84 5.60
CA LEU A 32 0.68 14.32 6.05
C LEU A 32 0.79 14.30 7.58
N ASP A 33 1.84 13.69 8.07
CA ASP A 33 2.21 13.64 9.49
C ASP A 33 3.60 14.23 9.72
N GLU A 34 4.06 14.19 10.94
CA GLU A 34 5.36 14.75 11.37
C GLU A 34 6.56 14.13 10.66
N THR A 35 6.42 12.96 10.04
CA THR A 35 7.49 12.30 9.28
C THR A 35 7.72 12.91 7.90
N CYS A 36 6.81 13.76 7.43
CA CYS A 36 6.90 14.41 6.13
C CYS A 36 7.97 15.49 6.13
N SER A 37 9.04 15.30 5.37
CA SER A 37 10.18 16.23 5.30
C SER A 37 9.91 17.51 4.52
N VAL A 38 8.80 17.57 3.78
CA VAL A 38 8.47 18.69 2.88
C VAL A 38 7.35 19.58 3.41
N LEU A 39 7.00 19.46 4.69
CA LEU A 39 6.06 20.36 5.34
C LEU A 39 6.54 21.81 5.27
N ASN A 40 5.59 22.75 5.16
CA ASN A 40 5.83 24.19 5.11
C ASN A 40 6.75 24.66 3.96
N THR A 41 6.91 23.81 2.93
CA THR A 41 7.72 24.12 1.75
C THR A 41 6.81 24.46 0.57
N PRO A 42 7.01 25.57 -0.16
CA PRO A 42 6.23 25.88 -1.36
C PRO A 42 6.38 24.80 -2.43
N LEU A 43 5.30 24.45 -3.12
CA LEU A 43 5.30 23.38 -4.12
C LEU A 43 6.29 23.64 -5.27
N ARG A 44 6.48 24.91 -5.68
CA ARG A 44 7.49 25.29 -6.68
C ARG A 44 8.91 24.86 -6.25
N GLN A 45 9.24 25.03 -4.98
CA GLN A 45 10.56 24.65 -4.45
C GLN A 45 10.72 23.13 -4.45
N LEU A 46 9.66 22.37 -4.19
CA LEU A 46 9.67 20.92 -4.31
C LEU A 46 9.92 20.46 -5.75
N SER A 47 9.28 21.14 -6.72
CA SER A 47 9.49 20.84 -8.13
C SER A 47 10.93 21.13 -8.60
N GLU A 48 11.57 22.14 -8.03
CA GLU A 48 12.98 22.47 -8.31
C GLU A 48 13.93 21.44 -7.65
N LEU A 49 13.71 21.11 -6.38
CA LEU A 49 14.53 20.15 -5.62
C LEU A 49 14.43 18.72 -6.19
N PHE A 50 13.27 18.35 -6.67
CA PHE A 50 12.97 17.01 -7.18
C PHE A 50 12.64 17.00 -8.67
N SER A 51 13.39 17.77 -9.47
CA SER A 51 13.13 18.00 -10.89
C SER A 51 13.11 16.74 -11.76
N THR A 52 13.74 15.66 -11.33
CA THR A 52 13.72 14.34 -12.01
C THR A 52 12.56 13.46 -11.59
N LEU A 53 11.80 13.85 -10.57
CA LEU A 53 10.67 13.09 -10.07
C LEU A 53 9.44 13.33 -10.94
N ARG A 54 8.90 12.29 -11.53
CA ARG A 54 7.66 12.36 -12.33
C ARG A 54 6.45 12.25 -11.41
N ALA A 55 6.30 13.24 -10.53
CA ALA A 55 5.19 13.33 -9.58
C ALA A 55 4.67 14.75 -9.48
N LEU A 56 3.36 14.88 -9.28
CA LEU A 56 2.65 16.15 -9.17
C LEU A 56 1.61 16.08 -8.06
N VAL A 57 1.58 17.09 -7.19
CA VAL A 57 0.47 17.29 -6.25
C VAL A 57 -0.71 17.87 -7.01
N ILE A 58 -1.77 17.08 -7.16
CA ILE A 58 -2.95 17.43 -7.97
C ILE A 58 -4.12 17.94 -7.13
N GLY A 59 -4.09 17.73 -5.82
CA GLY A 59 -5.14 18.16 -4.91
C GLY A 59 -4.69 18.14 -3.46
N VAL A 60 -5.25 19.04 -2.67
CA VAL A 60 -5.08 19.10 -1.22
C VAL A 60 -6.44 19.25 -0.57
N ARG A 61 -6.73 18.42 0.41
CA ARG A 61 -7.90 18.59 1.28
C ARG A 61 -7.43 19.05 2.65
N ARG A 62 -7.87 20.25 3.03
CA ARG A 62 -7.56 20.90 4.31
C ARG A 62 -8.85 21.39 4.95
N ASN A 63 -9.06 21.05 6.24
CA ASN A 63 -10.28 21.42 6.99
C ASN A 63 -11.59 21.03 6.28
N GLY A 64 -11.58 19.91 5.55
CA GLY A 64 -12.74 19.41 4.80
C GLY A 64 -12.88 19.96 3.37
N GLU A 65 -12.20 21.04 3.01
CA GLU A 65 -12.21 21.61 1.66
C GLU A 65 -11.13 21.00 0.77
N LEU A 66 -11.53 20.57 -0.44
CA LEU A 66 -10.63 20.09 -1.49
C LEU A 66 -10.34 21.22 -2.48
N PHE A 67 -9.08 21.51 -2.73
CA PHE A 67 -8.64 22.50 -3.71
C PHE A 67 -7.44 22.01 -4.52
N VAL A 68 -7.25 22.61 -5.71
CA VAL A 68 -6.05 22.41 -6.54
C VAL A 68 -4.99 23.42 -6.07
N PRO A 69 -3.83 22.95 -5.58
CA PRO A 69 -2.84 23.87 -5.05
C PRO A 69 -2.10 24.63 -6.17
N SER A 70 -1.73 25.86 -5.88
CA SER A 70 -0.86 26.68 -6.71
C SER A 70 0.62 26.44 -6.39
N PRO A 71 1.57 26.82 -7.25
CA PRO A 71 3.00 26.65 -6.98
C PRO A 71 3.51 27.36 -5.72
N SER A 72 2.81 28.40 -5.25
CA SER A 72 3.15 29.14 -4.03
C SER A 72 2.58 28.52 -2.76
N ASP A 73 1.63 27.59 -2.88
CA ASP A 73 1.02 26.94 -1.74
C ASP A 73 2.01 26.01 -1.03
N GLN A 74 1.80 25.89 0.28
CA GLN A 74 2.57 25.01 1.16
C GLN A 74 1.68 23.89 1.67
N LEU A 75 2.31 22.77 1.97
CA LEU A 75 1.67 21.61 2.59
C LEU A 75 1.87 21.69 4.10
N PHE A 76 0.82 21.37 4.86
CA PHE A 76 0.83 21.43 6.32
C PHE A 76 0.51 20.06 6.94
N LEU A 77 0.87 19.94 8.20
CA LEU A 77 0.53 18.77 9.02
C LEU A 77 -0.99 18.55 9.00
N GLY A 78 -1.41 17.31 8.78
CA GLY A 78 -2.82 16.93 8.71
C GLY A 78 -3.49 17.10 7.35
N ASP A 79 -2.83 17.73 6.37
CA ASP A 79 -3.36 17.80 5.01
C ASP A 79 -3.53 16.39 4.42
N GLN A 80 -4.63 16.18 3.71
CA GLN A 80 -4.81 15.04 2.83
C GLN A 80 -4.36 15.46 1.43
N VAL A 81 -3.31 14.84 0.93
CA VAL A 81 -2.66 15.23 -0.31
C VAL A 81 -2.86 14.15 -1.37
N TYR A 82 -3.31 14.54 -2.55
CA TYR A 82 -3.44 13.68 -3.72
C TYR A 82 -2.27 13.93 -4.66
N ILE A 83 -1.50 12.88 -4.90
CA ILE A 83 -0.28 12.92 -5.71
C ILE A 83 -0.47 12.02 -6.91
N PHE A 84 -0.25 12.53 -8.11
CA PHE A 84 -0.16 11.74 -9.34
C PHE A 84 1.32 11.48 -9.64
N SER A 85 1.71 10.22 -9.81
CA SER A 85 3.11 9.84 -10.00
C SER A 85 3.25 8.72 -11.03
N HIS A 86 4.38 8.72 -11.74
CA HIS A 86 4.79 7.58 -12.54
C HIS A 86 5.03 6.37 -11.63
N ILE A 87 4.71 5.17 -12.09
CA ILE A 87 4.74 3.96 -11.27
C ILE A 87 6.14 3.68 -10.68
N ASP A 88 7.20 3.89 -11.45
CA ASP A 88 8.58 3.67 -11.01
C ASP A 88 9.02 4.68 -9.93
N ASP A 89 8.40 5.85 -9.88
CA ASP A 89 8.75 6.93 -8.96
C ASP A 89 7.94 6.88 -7.64
N ILE A 90 6.96 5.98 -7.54
CA ILE A 90 6.13 5.81 -6.34
C ILE A 90 6.97 5.62 -5.06
N PRO A 91 7.97 4.72 -5.00
CA PRO A 91 8.76 4.51 -3.79
C PRO A 91 9.47 5.79 -3.34
N ARG A 92 10.09 6.51 -4.29
CA ARG A 92 10.77 7.78 -4.01
C ARG A 92 9.81 8.89 -3.63
N THR A 93 8.64 8.96 -4.28
CA THR A 93 7.57 9.91 -3.92
C THR A 93 7.13 9.67 -2.48
N MET A 94 6.86 8.43 -2.10
CA MET A 94 6.44 8.09 -0.75
C MET A 94 7.51 8.42 0.29
N GLU A 95 8.79 8.20 -0.01
CA GLU A 95 9.92 8.55 0.86
C GLU A 95 9.98 10.06 1.12
N ILE A 96 9.85 10.90 0.09
CA ILE A 96 9.85 12.37 0.19
C ILE A 96 8.73 12.85 1.12
N PHE A 97 7.56 12.24 1.03
CA PHE A 97 6.41 12.55 1.87
C PHE A 97 6.43 11.84 3.25
N GLY A 98 7.55 11.22 3.62
CA GLY A 98 7.72 10.55 4.92
C GLY A 98 6.97 9.23 5.06
N LYS A 99 6.44 8.69 3.95
CA LYS A 99 5.66 7.46 3.93
C LYS A 99 6.52 6.27 3.51
N ILE A 100 7.62 6.05 4.24
CA ILE A 100 8.53 4.94 3.98
C ILE A 100 7.77 3.63 4.17
N SER A 101 7.57 2.90 3.09
CA SER A 101 7.09 1.53 3.17
C SER A 101 8.19 0.68 3.83
N LYS A 102 8.07 0.39 5.12
CA LYS A 102 8.83 -0.72 5.69
C LYS A 102 8.44 -1.96 4.89
N LYS A 103 9.40 -2.57 4.20
CA LYS A 103 9.15 -3.82 3.46
C LYS A 103 8.47 -4.78 4.42
N ARG A 104 7.22 -5.13 4.14
CA ARG A 104 6.49 -6.09 4.96
C ARG A 104 7.10 -7.45 4.70
N GLU A 105 7.63 -8.04 5.75
CA GLU A 105 8.26 -9.35 5.66
C GLU A 105 7.28 -10.49 5.92
N LYS A 106 6.12 -10.17 6.50
CA LYS A 106 5.09 -11.14 6.88
C LYS A 106 3.70 -10.65 6.50
N ILE A 107 2.90 -11.51 5.92
CA ILE A 107 1.49 -11.27 5.59
C ILE A 107 0.68 -12.46 6.08
N ILE A 108 -0.38 -12.17 6.84
CA ILE A 108 -1.37 -13.16 7.23
C ILE A 108 -2.65 -12.89 6.44
N ILE A 109 -3.15 -13.91 5.75
CA ILE A 109 -4.42 -13.88 5.01
C ILE A 109 -5.43 -14.70 5.82
N ILE A 110 -6.54 -14.08 6.19
CA ILE A 110 -7.64 -14.77 6.86
C ILE A 110 -8.66 -15.18 5.79
N GLY A 111 -8.83 -16.49 5.62
CA GLY A 111 -9.65 -17.13 4.61
C GLY A 111 -8.85 -17.67 3.43
N GLY A 112 -8.86 -19.00 3.25
CA GLY A 112 -8.21 -19.75 2.17
C GLY A 112 -9.08 -19.96 0.93
N GLY A 113 -10.27 -19.34 0.86
CA GLY A 113 -11.16 -19.40 -0.30
C GLY A 113 -10.59 -18.71 -1.53
N ASN A 114 -11.40 -18.60 -2.59
CA ASN A 114 -10.96 -18.10 -3.90
C ASN A 114 -10.18 -16.77 -3.86
N VAL A 115 -10.59 -15.83 -3.02
CA VAL A 115 -9.91 -14.51 -2.94
C VAL A 115 -8.57 -14.64 -2.23
N GLY A 116 -8.54 -15.27 -1.04
CA GLY A 116 -7.32 -15.44 -0.25
C GLY A 116 -6.28 -16.29 -0.97
N LEU A 117 -6.70 -17.39 -1.59
CA LEU A 117 -5.86 -18.24 -2.40
C LEU A 117 -5.22 -17.49 -3.57
N ASN A 118 -5.99 -16.68 -4.31
CA ASN A 118 -5.45 -15.89 -5.41
C ASN A 118 -4.49 -14.79 -4.94
N VAL A 119 -4.76 -14.16 -3.78
CA VAL A 119 -3.84 -13.19 -3.17
C VAL A 119 -2.52 -13.88 -2.78
N ALA A 120 -2.59 -15.06 -2.14
CA ALA A 120 -1.42 -15.82 -1.73
C ALA A 120 -0.56 -16.22 -2.94
N LYS A 121 -1.15 -16.77 -4.01
CA LYS A 121 -0.45 -17.12 -5.26
C LYS A 121 0.26 -15.93 -5.88
N GLU A 122 -0.40 -14.80 -5.99
CA GLU A 122 0.20 -13.58 -6.55
C GLU A 122 1.36 -13.06 -5.68
N LEU A 123 1.28 -13.19 -4.36
CA LEU A 123 2.37 -12.83 -3.45
C LEU A 123 3.57 -13.77 -3.59
N GLU A 124 3.34 -15.07 -3.76
CA GLU A 124 4.40 -16.04 -4.02
C GLU A 124 5.19 -15.76 -5.30
N LEU A 125 4.50 -15.25 -6.33
CA LEU A 125 5.12 -14.91 -7.63
C LEU A 125 5.91 -13.60 -7.58
N LYS A 126 5.43 -12.61 -6.80
CA LYS A 126 5.94 -11.23 -6.86
C LYS A 126 6.98 -10.89 -5.79
N ALA A 127 7.10 -11.71 -4.74
CA ALA A 127 7.83 -11.28 -3.55
C ALA A 127 8.67 -12.38 -2.90
N ASP A 128 9.91 -12.52 -3.35
CA ASP A 128 10.85 -13.50 -2.79
C ASP A 128 11.21 -13.32 -1.30
N LYS A 129 10.84 -12.17 -0.71
CA LYS A 129 11.17 -11.83 0.68
C LYS A 129 9.96 -11.72 1.62
N ILE A 130 8.75 -11.95 1.12
CA ILE A 130 7.55 -11.88 1.94
C ILE A 130 7.14 -13.29 2.37
N ARG A 131 7.04 -13.50 3.68
CA ARG A 131 6.46 -14.73 4.24
C ARG A 131 4.95 -14.58 4.30
N VAL A 132 4.24 -15.46 3.62
CA VAL A 132 2.78 -15.48 3.60
C VAL A 132 2.28 -16.64 4.42
N LYS A 133 1.29 -16.40 5.27
CA LYS A 133 0.53 -17.43 5.96
C LYS A 133 -0.96 -17.24 5.65
N VAL A 134 -1.68 -18.34 5.48
CA VAL A 134 -3.15 -18.35 5.32
C VAL A 134 -3.74 -19.06 6.52
N ILE A 135 -4.75 -18.47 7.16
CA ILE A 135 -5.54 -19.11 8.22
C ILE A 135 -6.93 -19.39 7.64
N GLU A 136 -7.34 -20.66 7.64
CA GLU A 136 -8.63 -21.09 7.12
C GLU A 136 -9.35 -22.00 8.12
N LYS A 137 -10.63 -21.71 8.34
CA LYS A 137 -11.44 -22.41 9.35
C LYS A 137 -11.99 -23.75 8.85
N ASP A 138 -12.29 -23.84 7.56
CA ASP A 138 -12.75 -25.08 6.94
C ASP A 138 -11.54 -25.96 6.58
N LEU A 139 -11.48 -27.15 7.15
CA LEU A 139 -10.37 -28.09 6.96
C LEU A 139 -10.18 -28.45 5.47
N ARG A 140 -11.27 -28.68 4.74
CA ARG A 140 -11.20 -29.07 3.32
C ARG A 140 -10.65 -27.94 2.46
N ILE A 141 -11.07 -26.69 2.76
CA ILE A 141 -10.54 -25.52 2.05
C ILE A 141 -9.08 -25.27 2.41
N ALA A 142 -8.69 -25.48 3.67
CA ALA A 142 -7.31 -25.39 4.12
C ALA A 142 -6.40 -26.40 3.40
N GLU A 143 -6.84 -27.67 3.28
CA GLU A 143 -6.12 -28.71 2.53
C GLU A 143 -5.96 -28.32 1.05
N LEU A 144 -7.06 -27.92 0.38
CA LEU A 144 -7.00 -27.47 -1.01
C LEU A 144 -6.09 -26.26 -1.22
N ALA A 145 -6.08 -25.33 -0.27
CA ALA A 145 -5.19 -24.17 -0.32
C ALA A 145 -3.72 -24.59 -0.12
N ALA A 146 -3.45 -25.52 0.80
CA ALA A 146 -2.12 -26.05 1.04
C ALA A 146 -1.55 -26.78 -0.18
N ASP A 147 -2.38 -27.57 -0.87
CA ASP A 147 -2.00 -28.26 -2.09
C ASP A 147 -1.73 -27.30 -3.28
N ALA A 148 -2.36 -26.14 -3.28
CA ALA A 148 -2.30 -25.17 -4.37
C ALA A 148 -1.20 -24.09 -4.21
N LEU A 149 -0.52 -24.05 -3.04
CA LEU A 149 0.49 -23.05 -2.68
C LEU A 149 1.84 -23.74 -2.42
N GLU A 150 2.93 -23.10 -2.91
CA GLU A 150 4.27 -23.70 -2.82
C GLU A 150 5.11 -23.15 -1.66
N LYS A 151 4.95 -21.87 -1.34
CA LYS A 151 5.77 -21.14 -0.35
C LYS A 151 4.97 -20.68 0.86
N THR A 152 3.65 -20.67 0.76
CA THR A 152 2.74 -20.15 1.79
C THR A 152 2.40 -21.23 2.79
N ILE A 153 2.49 -20.92 4.08
CA ILE A 153 2.06 -21.82 5.14
C ILE A 153 0.55 -21.67 5.33
N VAL A 154 -0.19 -22.78 5.26
CA VAL A 154 -1.62 -22.79 5.54
C VAL A 154 -1.86 -23.37 6.93
N LEU A 155 -2.56 -22.63 7.79
CA LEU A 155 -2.93 -23.01 9.13
C LEU A 155 -4.45 -23.26 9.17
N HIS A 156 -4.86 -24.44 9.65
CA HIS A 156 -6.26 -24.74 9.90
C HIS A 156 -6.68 -24.19 11.26
N GLY A 157 -7.66 -23.27 11.27
CA GLY A 157 -8.20 -22.70 12.50
C GLY A 157 -9.02 -21.43 12.29
N ASP A 158 -9.56 -20.90 13.40
CA ASP A 158 -10.33 -19.66 13.36
C ASP A 158 -9.40 -18.44 13.35
N GLY A 159 -9.53 -17.60 12.33
CA GLY A 159 -8.75 -16.35 12.21
C GLY A 159 -9.07 -15.30 13.29
N LEU A 160 -10.05 -15.54 14.15
CA LEU A 160 -10.35 -14.73 15.33
C LEU A 160 -9.69 -15.27 16.60
N ASP A 161 -9.08 -16.45 16.55
CA ASP A 161 -8.35 -17.03 17.67
C ASP A 161 -7.00 -16.29 17.86
N LEU A 162 -6.86 -15.63 19.01
CA LEU A 162 -5.69 -14.83 19.35
C LEU A 162 -4.42 -15.68 19.49
N ASP A 163 -4.54 -16.88 20.02
CA ASP A 163 -3.40 -17.79 20.20
C ASP A 163 -2.88 -18.25 18.84
N LEU A 164 -3.77 -18.60 17.93
CA LEU A 164 -3.42 -18.94 16.55
C LEU A 164 -2.81 -17.76 15.80
N LEU A 165 -3.33 -16.55 15.99
CA LEU A 165 -2.76 -15.33 15.39
C LEU A 165 -1.36 -15.01 15.94
N GLN A 166 -1.10 -15.27 17.22
CA GLN A 166 0.23 -15.12 17.81
C GLN A 166 1.22 -16.17 17.26
N GLU A 167 0.79 -17.42 17.11
CA GLU A 167 1.60 -18.48 16.47
C GLU A 167 1.88 -18.15 14.99
N ALA A 168 0.91 -17.56 14.31
CA ALA A 168 1.05 -17.15 12.92
C ALA A 168 2.01 -15.96 12.72
N ASN A 169 2.31 -15.17 13.73
CA ASN A 169 3.19 -14.02 13.65
C ASN A 169 4.66 -14.43 13.91
#